data_813a1482cd97441da5499d10bd5d4fa0
#
_entry.id   813a1482cd97441da5499d10bd5d4fa0
#
_cell.length_a   1.000
_cell.length_b   1.000
_cell.length_c   1.000
_cell.angle_alpha   90.00
_cell.angle_beta   90.00
_cell.angle_gamma   90.00
#
_symmetry.space_group_name_H-M   'P 1'
#
loop_
_entity.id
_entity.type
_entity.pdbx_description
1 polymer ?
#
loop_
_entity_poly.entity_id
_entity_poly.type
_entity_poly.pdbx_seq_one_letter_code
_entity_poly.pdbx_strand_id
1 'polypeptide(L)' 'LLRHLQQAQKMEAIGQLAGGIAHDFNNLLTAVVGFSELALNRFVDDPNGKLATYLRNINAAGARGRELVAKMLAFSRR' A
#
# COMPACT_ATOMS: atom_id res chain seq x y z
N LEU A 1 -14.48 -29.53 18.46
CA LEU A 1 -14.49 -29.70 17.00
C LEU A 1 -15.20 -28.50 16.30
N LEU A 2 -16.40 -28.18 16.78
CA LEU A 2 -17.15 -27.06 16.23
C LEU A 2 -16.42 -25.72 16.40
N ARG A 3 -15.75 -25.51 17.53
CA ARG A 3 -14.99 -24.29 17.78
C ARG A 3 -13.82 -24.14 16.81
N HIS A 4 -13.13 -25.24 16.49
CA HIS A 4 -12.01 -25.22 15.56
C HIS A 4 -12.46 -24.84 14.15
N LEU A 5 -13.59 -25.40 13.70
CA LEU A 5 -14.15 -25.09 12.39
C LEU A 5 -14.59 -23.63 12.30
N GLN A 6 -15.25 -23.11 13.34
CA GLN A 6 -15.69 -21.72 13.37
C GLN A 6 -14.50 -20.74 13.35
N GLN A 7 -13.45 -21.05 14.10
CA GLN A 7 -12.23 -20.22 14.09
C GLN A 7 -11.54 -20.24 12.72
N ALA A 8 -11.44 -21.40 12.11
CA ALA A 8 -10.85 -21.54 10.78
C ALA A 8 -11.63 -20.76 9.73
N GLN A 9 -12.97 -20.82 9.79
CA GLN A 9 -13.83 -20.05 8.89
C GLN A 9 -13.70 -18.55 9.11
N LYS A 10 -13.61 -18.10 10.35
CA LYS A 10 -13.38 -16.70 10.68
C LYS A 10 -12.05 -16.20 10.14
N MET A 11 -10.98 -16.96 10.34
CA MET A 11 -9.65 -16.59 9.84
C MET A 11 -9.59 -16.55 8.33
N GLU A 12 -10.28 -17.47 7.66
CA GLU A 12 -10.39 -17.48 6.20
C GLU A 12 -11.13 -16.26 5.70
N ALA A 13 -12.26 -15.89 6.31
CA ALA A 13 -13.04 -14.71 5.96
C ALA A 13 -12.23 -13.43 6.19
N ILE A 14 -11.52 -13.33 7.31
CA ILE A 14 -10.65 -12.19 7.61
C ILE A 14 -9.52 -12.11 6.59
N GLY A 15 -8.92 -13.24 6.23
CA GLY A 15 -7.87 -13.29 5.21
C GLY A 15 -8.34 -12.81 3.86
N GLN A 16 -9.52 -13.23 3.43
CA GLN A 16 -10.13 -12.80 2.17
C GLN A 16 -10.44 -11.30 2.20
N LEU A 17 -11.02 -10.82 3.29
CA LEU A 17 -11.34 -9.41 3.48
C LEU A 17 -10.07 -8.56 3.47
N ALA A 18 -9.06 -8.98 4.24
CA ALA A 18 -7.77 -8.30 4.31
C ALA A 18 -7.08 -8.27 2.94
N GLY A 19 -7.17 -9.37 2.18
CA GLY A 19 -6.62 -9.45 0.83
C GLY A 19 -7.28 -8.48 -0.12
N GLY A 20 -8.61 -8.35 -0.07
CA GLY A 20 -9.35 -7.40 -0.89
C GLY A 20 -9.03 -5.95 -0.53
N ILE A 21 -8.99 -5.63 0.75
CA ILE A 21 -8.63 -4.30 1.24
C ILE A 21 -7.19 -3.97 0.85
N ALA A 22 -6.26 -4.90 1.06
CA ALA A 22 -4.86 -4.70 0.72
C ALA A 22 -4.67 -4.45 -0.78
N HIS A 23 -5.41 -5.15 -1.63
CA HIS A 23 -5.39 -4.94 -3.07
C HIS A 23 -5.83 -3.51 -3.42
N ASP A 24 -6.91 -3.03 -2.80
CA ASP A 24 -7.41 -1.68 -3.04
C ASP A 24 -6.43 -0.63 -2.54
N PHE A 25 -5.84 -0.82 -1.34
CA PHE A 25 -4.80 0.06 -0.82
C PHE A 25 -3.59 0.11 -1.74
N ASN A 26 -3.18 -1.04 -2.26
CA ASN A 26 -2.04 -1.10 -3.19
C ASN A 26 -2.31 -0.25 -4.44
N ASN A 27 -3.52 -0.28 -4.96
CA ASN A 27 -3.91 0.54 -6.12
C ASN A 27 -3.86 2.02 -5.78
N LEU A 28 -4.36 2.42 -4.60
CA LEU A 28 -4.30 3.81 -4.15
C LEU A 28 -2.86 4.29 -3.99
N LEU A 29 -2.02 3.48 -3.36
CA LEU A 29 -0.61 3.82 -3.13
C LEU A 29 0.17 3.90 -4.44
N THR A 30 -0.15 3.05 -5.40
CA THR A 30 0.44 3.11 -6.74
C THR A 30 0.14 4.44 -7.41
N ALA A 31 -1.09 4.94 -7.27
CA ALA A 31 -1.47 6.25 -7.80
C ALA A 31 -0.70 7.38 -7.07
N VAL A 32 -0.62 7.32 -5.74
CA VAL A 32 0.09 8.33 -4.95
C VAL A 32 1.57 8.40 -5.36
N VAL A 33 2.24 7.26 -5.45
CA VAL A 33 3.64 7.18 -5.88
C VAL A 33 3.79 7.72 -7.30
N GLY A 34 2.93 7.28 -8.21
CA GLY A 34 2.98 7.69 -9.61
C GLY A 34 2.81 9.19 -9.79
N PHE A 35 1.82 9.79 -9.13
CA PHE A 35 1.59 11.24 -9.21
C PHE A 35 2.70 12.04 -8.54
N SER A 36 3.25 11.56 -7.44
CA SER A 36 4.39 12.23 -6.80
C SER A 36 5.63 12.23 -7.71
N GLU A 37 5.88 11.14 -8.42
CA GLU A 37 6.97 11.05 -9.38
C GLU A 37 6.77 11.98 -10.56
N LEU A 38 5.56 12.04 -11.10
CA LEU A 38 5.21 12.95 -12.19
C LEU A 38 5.44 14.41 -11.78
N ALA A 39 5.00 14.77 -10.57
CA ALA A 39 5.17 16.11 -10.06
C ALA A 39 6.65 16.46 -9.91
N LEU A 40 7.45 15.55 -9.35
CA LEU A 40 8.89 15.75 -9.19
C LEU A 40 9.60 15.93 -10.52
N ASN A 41 9.24 15.12 -11.51
CA ASN A 41 9.98 15.06 -12.76
C ASN A 41 9.59 16.17 -13.74
N ARG A 42 8.35 16.68 -13.65
CA ARG A 42 7.82 17.60 -14.66
C ARG A 42 7.52 19.01 -14.17
N PHE A 43 7.23 19.17 -12.88
CA PHE A 43 6.69 20.43 -12.37
C PHE A 43 7.51 21.05 -11.25
N VAL A 44 8.65 20.46 -10.89
CA VAL A 44 9.54 20.98 -9.86
C VAL A 44 10.74 21.65 -10.52
N ASP A 45 10.86 22.98 -10.36
CA ASP A 45 11.96 23.74 -10.92
C ASP A 45 13.22 23.63 -10.09
N ASP A 46 13.07 23.60 -8.75
CA ASP A 46 14.20 23.52 -7.81
C ASP A 46 14.22 22.16 -7.11
N PRO A 47 15.14 21.26 -7.52
CA PRO A 47 15.23 19.93 -6.90
C PRO A 47 15.68 19.97 -5.44
N ASN A 48 16.22 21.09 -4.97
CA ASN A 48 16.65 21.26 -3.58
C ASN A 48 15.66 22.05 -2.74
N GLY A 49 14.53 22.45 -3.33
CA GLY A 49 13.50 23.22 -2.65
C GLY A 49 12.58 22.38 -1.77
N LYS A 50 11.72 23.07 -1.04
CA LYS A 50 10.78 22.43 -0.11
C LYS A 50 9.76 21.56 -0.83
N LEU A 51 9.28 21.99 -1.99
CA LEU A 51 8.30 21.23 -2.76
C LEU A 51 8.87 19.86 -3.17
N ALA A 52 10.10 19.86 -3.67
CA ALA A 52 10.78 18.62 -4.04
C ALA A 52 10.96 17.70 -2.82
N THR A 53 11.32 18.27 -1.68
CA THR A 53 11.48 17.52 -0.44
C THR A 53 10.17 16.86 0.00
N TYR A 54 9.07 17.60 -0.02
CA TYR A 54 7.76 17.07 0.34
C TYR A 54 7.32 15.96 -0.61
N LEU A 55 7.52 16.16 -1.90
CA LEU A 55 7.15 15.15 -2.91
C LEU A 55 7.98 13.88 -2.78
N ARG A 56 9.29 14.00 -2.48
CA ARG A 56 10.12 12.82 -2.22
C ARG A 56 9.67 12.07 -0.97
N ASN A 57 9.27 12.80 0.06
CA ASN A 57 8.76 12.19 1.29
C ASN A 57 7.44 11.47 1.04
N ILE A 58 6.55 12.04 0.25
CA ILE A 58 5.29 11.39 -0.16
C ILE A 58 5.60 10.12 -0.95
N ASN A 59 6.51 10.21 -1.90
CA ASN A 59 6.91 9.07 -2.72
C ASN A 59 7.49 7.94 -1.85
N ALA A 60 8.39 8.27 -0.95
CA ALA A 60 9.01 7.29 -0.05
C ALA A 60 7.98 6.64 0.88
N ALA A 61 7.06 7.43 1.43
CA ALA A 61 6.00 6.91 2.29
C ALA A 61 5.07 5.98 1.52
N GLY A 62 4.69 6.37 0.30
CA GLY A 62 3.86 5.53 -0.56
C GLY A 62 4.55 4.21 -0.92
N ALA A 63 5.84 4.26 -1.23
CA ALA A 63 6.62 3.07 -1.55
C ALA A 63 6.69 2.10 -0.37
N ARG A 64 6.92 2.63 0.84
CA ARG A 64 6.92 1.80 2.06
C ARG A 64 5.55 1.20 2.32
N GLY A 65 4.48 1.97 2.09
CA GLY A 65 3.11 1.47 2.20
C GLY A 65 2.85 0.31 1.26
N ARG A 66 3.32 0.39 0.02
CA ARG A 66 3.18 -0.69 -0.96
C ARG A 66 3.91 -1.96 -0.51
N GLU A 67 5.09 -1.82 0.08
CA GLU A 67 5.81 -2.97 0.62
C GLU A 67 5.05 -3.65 1.76
N LEU A 68 4.48 -2.86 2.66
CA LEU A 68 3.66 -3.38 3.76
C LEU A 68 2.43 -4.11 3.22
N VAL A 69 1.75 -3.53 2.24
CA VAL A 69 0.58 -4.14 1.60
C VAL A 69 0.97 -5.45 0.91
N ALA A 70 2.11 -5.48 0.23
CA ALA A 70 2.61 -6.70 -0.42
C ALA A 70 2.84 -7.82 0.60
N LYS A 71 3.38 -7.50 1.77
CA LYS A 71 3.56 -8.46 2.86
C LYS A 71 2.22 -8.97 3.38
N MET A 72 1.23 -8.08 3.53
CA MET A 72 -0.11 -8.48 3.94
C MET A 72 -0.76 -9.41 2.92
N LEU A 73 -0.64 -9.11 1.64
CA LEU A 73 -1.17 -9.95 0.57
C LEU A 73 -0.51 -11.33 0.56
N ALA A 74 0.80 -11.38 0.72
CA ALA A 74 1.54 -12.64 0.79
C ALA A 74 1.08 -13.48 1.99
N PHE A 75 0.82 -12.84 3.12
CA PHE A 75 0.33 -13.50 4.33
C PHE A 75 -1.09 -14.04 4.15
N SER A 76 -1.96 -13.30 3.48
CA SER A 76 -3.37 -13.65 3.34
C SER A 76 -3.64 -14.67 2.22
N ARG A 77 -2.67 -14.93 1.36
CA ARG A 77 -2.81 -15.85 0.22
C ARG A 77 -2.54 -17.32 0.55
N ARG A 78 -2.71 -17.70 1.75
CA ARG A 78 -2.58 -19.12 2.08
C ARG A 78 -3.89 -19.88 1.77
#